data_efc17a328b8d9aa4be37a3c7391e0207
#
_entry.id   efc17a328b8d9aa4be37a3c7391e0207
#
_cell.length_a   1.000
_cell.length_b   1.000
_cell.length_c   1.000
_cell.angle_alpha   90.00
_cell.angle_beta   90.00
_cell.angle_gamma   90.00
#
_symmetry.space_group_name_H-M   'P 1'
#
loop_
_entity.id
_entity.type
_entity.pdbx_description
1 polymer ?
#
loop_
_entity_poly.entity_id
_entity_poly.type
_entity_poly.pdbx_seq_one_letter_code
_entity_poly.pdbx_strand_id
1 'polypeptide(L)'
;MRVRRGGIRVFHRLAHRAGGLGTEGQGVLLVGSDTAADLFIQMAERGRHMNVRIAGLVGLDRSQTGHRIRNVPILGHLDELARVLEQMNKVGHLPEALVVLDPDCRGRALSQILDMAAEYGLAVLRPPAMLGMTPAEQVRLQPMQPQDLLNRPQVPLDQAGLDRLINQRSVLVTGVGGTIGSELARQIARHAPACLVLLDHGEFALWQIDVELAECAPDITRKVVVADVRDAERINA
;
A
#
# COMPACT_ATOMS: atom_id res chain seq x y z
N MET A 1 14.49 -11.03 41.24
CA MET A 1 14.21 -11.02 39.80
C MET A 1 15.37 -10.31 39.09
N ARG A 2 16.34 -11.06 38.57
CA ARG A 2 17.58 -10.51 37.97
C ARG A 2 17.33 -10.16 36.51
N VAL A 3 17.17 -8.88 36.19
CA VAL A 3 17.13 -8.37 34.81
C VAL A 3 18.51 -8.57 34.18
N ARG A 4 18.58 -9.35 33.12
CA ARG A 4 19.81 -9.60 32.34
C ARG A 4 20.31 -8.27 31.74
N ARG A 5 21.33 -7.66 32.37
CA ARG A 5 22.05 -6.47 31.88
C ARG A 5 22.78 -6.67 30.54
N GLY A 6 22.76 -7.86 29.95
CA GLY A 6 23.47 -8.17 28.68
C GLY A 6 22.76 -7.63 27.42
N GLY A 7 21.42 -7.55 27.41
CA GLY A 7 20.66 -7.17 26.21
C GLY A 7 20.83 -5.69 25.82
N ILE A 8 20.94 -4.80 26.79
CA ILE A 8 21.06 -3.35 26.55
C ILE A 8 22.42 -3.00 25.92
N ARG A 9 23.50 -3.67 26.32
CA ARG A 9 24.85 -3.43 25.76
C ARG A 9 24.99 -3.93 24.32
N VAL A 10 24.33 -5.01 23.97
CA VAL A 10 24.31 -5.54 22.59
C VAL A 10 23.47 -4.62 21.70
N PHE A 11 22.34 -4.15 22.19
CA PHE A 11 21.47 -3.21 21.46
C PHE A 11 22.17 -1.87 21.21
N HIS A 12 22.85 -1.31 22.22
CA HIS A 12 23.64 -0.08 22.09
C HIS A 12 24.78 -0.21 21.07
N ARG A 13 25.47 -1.36 21.04
CA ARG A 13 26.52 -1.62 20.04
C ARG A 13 25.96 -1.83 18.63
N LEU A 14 24.78 -2.43 18.50
CA LEU A 14 24.13 -2.65 17.20
C LEU A 14 23.52 -1.36 16.65
N ALA A 15 22.87 -0.55 17.49
CA ALA A 15 22.30 0.74 17.11
C ALA A 15 23.38 1.79 16.75
N HIS A 16 24.49 1.86 17.51
CA HIS A 16 25.62 2.77 17.19
C HIS A 16 26.46 2.34 15.98
N ARG A 17 26.46 1.04 15.62
CA ARG A 17 27.11 0.54 14.40
C ARG A 17 26.20 0.48 13.17
N ALA A 18 24.92 0.74 13.33
CA ALA A 18 23.99 1.04 12.25
C ALA A 18 24.19 2.47 11.70
N GLY A 19 25.48 2.91 11.66
CA GLY A 19 25.95 4.04 10.86
C GLY A 19 25.80 3.67 9.40
N GLY A 20 24.55 3.69 8.97
CA GLY A 20 24.26 3.17 7.70
C GLY A 20 23.81 4.16 6.68
N LEU A 21 23.14 3.86 5.78
CA LEU A 21 22.60 4.49 4.61
C LEU A 21 21.95 5.83 4.92
N GLY A 22 22.74 6.91 4.78
CA GLY A 22 22.30 8.31 4.92
C GLY A 22 22.23 8.81 6.37
N THR A 23 22.91 9.91 6.64
CA THR A 23 22.77 10.69 7.90
C THR A 23 21.52 11.56 7.89
N GLU A 24 20.90 11.75 6.74
CA GLU A 24 19.68 12.52 6.51
C GLU A 24 18.60 11.57 5.94
N GLY A 25 17.38 11.60 6.50
CA GLY A 25 16.24 10.83 6.02
C GLY A 25 15.32 10.33 7.13
N GLN A 26 14.11 9.98 6.75
CA GLN A 26 13.10 9.41 7.64
C GLN A 26 13.59 8.10 8.28
N GLY A 27 13.63 8.04 9.61
CA GLY A 27 13.99 6.85 10.35
C GLY A 27 12.93 5.76 10.22
N VAL A 28 13.30 4.60 9.69
CA VAL A 28 12.34 3.50 9.48
C VAL A 28 12.82 2.20 10.12
N LEU A 29 11.88 1.43 10.68
CA LEU A 29 12.08 0.05 11.11
C LEU A 29 11.38 -0.87 10.12
N LEU A 30 12.11 -1.79 9.54
CA LEU A 30 11.56 -2.75 8.59
C LEU A 30 10.86 -3.90 9.35
N VAL A 31 9.76 -4.39 8.79
CA VAL A 31 9.04 -5.58 9.27
C VAL A 31 8.78 -6.49 8.09
N GLY A 32 9.35 -7.70 8.10
CA GLY A 32 9.18 -8.62 6.98
C GLY A 32 10.13 -9.81 6.99
N SER A 33 10.05 -10.60 5.94
CA SER A 33 10.97 -11.72 5.68
C SER A 33 12.34 -11.24 5.24
N ASP A 34 13.35 -12.10 5.41
CA ASP A 34 14.73 -11.79 5.05
C ASP A 34 14.90 -11.48 3.56
N THR A 35 14.18 -12.21 2.70
CA THR A 35 14.23 -12.01 1.25
C THR A 35 13.66 -10.64 0.87
N ALA A 36 12.52 -10.26 1.44
CA ALA A 36 11.90 -8.96 1.20
C ALA A 36 12.79 -7.83 1.74
N ALA A 37 13.43 -8.05 2.90
CA ALA A 37 14.36 -7.10 3.49
C ALA A 37 15.62 -6.89 2.65
N ASP A 38 16.26 -7.98 2.16
CA ASP A 38 17.45 -7.88 1.30
C ASP A 38 17.15 -7.09 0.03
N LEU A 39 16.00 -7.38 -0.60
CA LEU A 39 15.56 -6.68 -1.79
C LEU A 39 15.32 -5.18 -1.53
N PHE A 40 14.60 -4.85 -0.46
CA PHE A 40 14.33 -3.46 -0.07
C PHE A 40 15.61 -2.69 0.26
N ILE A 41 16.52 -3.27 1.04
CA ILE A 41 17.80 -2.66 1.39
C ILE A 41 18.63 -2.42 0.13
N GLN A 42 18.69 -3.40 -0.78
CA GLN A 42 19.39 -3.25 -2.06
C GLN A 42 18.85 -2.09 -2.90
N MET A 43 17.54 -1.91 -2.91
CA MET A 43 16.90 -0.78 -3.61
C MET A 43 17.21 0.55 -2.94
N ALA A 44 17.15 0.60 -1.60
CA ALA A 44 17.49 1.80 -0.84
C ALA A 44 18.97 2.20 -1.03
N GLU A 45 19.88 1.23 -1.15
CA GLU A 45 21.30 1.47 -1.45
C GLU A 45 21.55 2.02 -2.86
N ARG A 46 20.79 1.55 -3.85
CA ARG A 46 20.94 1.95 -5.26
C ARG A 46 20.19 3.23 -5.61
N GLY A 47 19.09 3.49 -4.92
CA GLY A 47 18.18 4.60 -5.19
C GLY A 47 18.64 5.88 -4.50
N ARG A 48 19.25 6.82 -5.23
CA ARG A 48 19.64 8.15 -4.72
C ARG A 48 18.46 9.00 -4.21
N HIS A 49 17.23 8.51 -4.31
CA HIS A 49 16.00 9.24 -4.01
C HIS A 49 15.16 8.66 -2.85
N MET A 50 15.58 7.52 -2.27
CA MET A 50 14.95 7.01 -1.04
C MET A 50 15.62 7.67 0.16
N ASN A 51 15.03 8.76 0.61
CA ASN A 51 15.52 9.47 1.80
C ASN A 51 15.05 8.74 3.09
N VAL A 52 15.52 7.49 3.30
CA VAL A 52 15.20 6.66 4.47
C VAL A 52 16.45 6.20 5.18
N ARG A 53 16.42 6.23 6.50
CA ARG A 53 17.44 5.70 7.40
C ARG A 53 16.92 4.45 8.07
N ILE A 54 17.40 3.28 7.66
CA ILE A 54 16.96 1.99 8.18
C ILE A 54 17.59 1.75 9.54
N ALA A 55 16.78 1.70 10.59
CA ALA A 55 17.22 1.49 11.97
C ALA A 55 17.44 0.00 12.31
N GLY A 56 16.74 -0.90 11.63
CA GLY A 56 16.83 -2.34 11.82
C GLY A 56 15.72 -3.09 11.11
N LEU A 57 15.69 -4.40 11.31
CA LEU A 57 14.66 -5.32 10.82
C LEU A 57 14.03 -6.09 11.98
N VAL A 58 12.72 -6.24 11.95
CA VAL A 58 11.95 -7.21 12.75
C VAL A 58 11.51 -8.33 11.80
N GLY A 59 12.03 -9.52 12.00
CA GLY A 59 11.77 -10.68 11.15
C GLY A 59 10.42 -11.32 11.43
N LEU A 60 9.86 -12.00 10.44
CA LEU A 60 8.67 -12.86 10.60
C LEU A 60 9.06 -14.28 11.08
N ASP A 61 10.31 -14.69 10.86
CA ASP A 61 10.85 -15.97 11.28
C ASP A 61 11.77 -15.85 12.51
N ARG A 62 11.65 -16.79 13.45
CA ARG A 62 12.38 -16.77 14.73
C ARG A 62 13.87 -17.11 14.61
N SER A 63 14.33 -17.69 13.51
CA SER A 63 15.62 -18.32 13.39
C SER A 63 16.82 -17.37 13.27
N GLN A 64 16.61 -16.07 13.09
CA GLN A 64 17.68 -15.16 12.66
C GLN A 64 17.92 -13.93 13.56
N THR A 65 17.31 -13.87 14.74
CA THR A 65 17.54 -12.77 15.69
C THR A 65 19.03 -12.64 16.03
N GLY A 66 19.59 -11.43 15.88
CA GLY A 66 20.99 -11.13 16.14
C GLY A 66 21.90 -11.22 14.90
N HIS A 67 21.41 -11.71 13.79
CA HIS A 67 22.11 -11.67 12.49
C HIS A 67 21.94 -10.31 11.80
N ARG A 68 22.59 -10.14 10.67
CA ARG A 68 22.48 -8.92 9.83
C ARG A 68 22.19 -9.31 8.41
N ILE A 69 21.27 -8.59 7.78
CA ILE A 69 21.08 -8.63 6.34
C ILE A 69 21.80 -7.43 5.77
N ARG A 70 22.84 -7.66 4.95
CA ARG A 70 23.78 -6.61 4.55
C ARG A 70 24.31 -5.89 5.79
N ASN A 71 24.05 -4.61 5.98
CA ASN A 71 24.47 -3.84 7.16
C ASN A 71 23.33 -3.62 8.17
N VAL A 72 22.11 -4.09 7.91
CA VAL A 72 20.93 -3.89 8.75
C VAL A 72 20.80 -5.01 9.79
N PRO A 73 20.76 -4.70 11.10
CA PRO A 73 20.64 -5.71 12.14
C PRO A 73 19.20 -6.23 12.23
N ILE A 74 19.04 -7.54 12.47
CA ILE A 74 17.76 -8.14 12.86
C ILE A 74 17.61 -7.99 14.37
N LEU A 75 16.66 -7.15 14.80
CA LEU A 75 16.51 -6.74 16.20
C LEU A 75 15.65 -7.71 17.01
N GLY A 76 14.82 -8.50 16.35
CA GLY A 76 13.93 -9.47 16.98
C GLY A 76 12.93 -10.05 15.99
N HIS A 77 11.99 -10.83 16.52
CA HIS A 77 10.86 -11.39 15.81
C HIS A 77 9.60 -10.50 16.02
N LEU A 78 8.59 -10.65 15.18
CA LEU A 78 7.34 -9.89 15.27
C LEU A 78 6.69 -9.96 16.66
N ASP A 79 6.69 -11.12 17.32
CA ASP A 79 6.20 -11.27 18.70
C ASP A 79 6.96 -10.39 19.72
N GLU A 80 8.17 -9.96 19.38
CA GLU A 80 9.03 -9.12 20.21
C GLU A 80 8.98 -7.64 19.80
N LEU A 81 8.12 -7.25 18.84
CA LEU A 81 8.07 -5.88 18.30
C LEU A 81 7.89 -4.84 19.41
N ALA A 82 6.98 -5.09 20.37
CA ALA A 82 6.78 -4.21 21.51
C ALA A 82 8.06 -3.99 22.32
N ARG A 83 8.81 -5.07 22.57
CA ARG A 83 10.09 -5.01 23.29
C ARG A 83 11.15 -4.25 22.51
N VAL A 84 11.19 -4.44 21.19
CA VAL A 84 12.12 -3.74 20.31
C VAL A 84 11.84 -2.23 20.33
N LEU A 85 10.57 -1.83 20.14
CA LEU A 85 10.17 -0.42 20.16
C LEU A 85 10.40 0.23 21.52
N GLU A 86 10.08 -0.46 22.63
CA GLU A 86 10.38 0.02 23.97
C GLU A 86 11.88 0.27 24.19
N GLN A 87 12.73 -0.63 23.72
CA GLN A 87 14.18 -0.47 23.82
C GLN A 87 14.68 0.70 22.98
N MET A 88 14.18 0.84 21.74
CA MET A 88 14.51 1.96 20.85
C MET A 88 14.09 3.31 21.46
N ASN A 89 12.90 3.37 22.05
CA ASN A 89 12.40 4.55 22.74
C ASN A 89 13.28 4.95 23.93
N LYS A 90 13.70 3.98 24.77
CA LYS A 90 14.57 4.20 25.94
C LYS A 90 15.95 4.77 25.58
N VAL A 91 16.45 4.47 24.38
CA VAL A 91 17.74 4.99 23.90
C VAL A 91 17.59 6.22 22.98
N GLY A 92 16.38 6.73 22.80
CA GLY A 92 16.11 7.92 21.97
C GLY A 92 16.28 7.67 20.46
N HIS A 93 16.13 6.45 20.01
CA HIS A 93 16.26 6.05 18.60
C HIS A 93 14.97 5.43 18.03
N LEU A 94 13.81 5.93 18.50
CA LEU A 94 12.52 5.49 17.98
C LEU A 94 12.43 5.84 16.48
N PRO A 95 12.00 4.90 15.60
CA PRO A 95 11.79 5.20 14.19
C PRO A 95 10.57 6.12 14.01
N GLU A 96 10.47 6.78 12.89
CA GLU A 96 9.29 7.58 12.53
C GLU A 96 8.20 6.74 11.87
N ALA A 97 8.60 5.59 11.28
CA ALA A 97 7.68 4.70 10.63
C ALA A 97 8.10 3.23 10.71
N LEU A 98 7.11 2.33 10.66
CA LEU A 98 7.27 0.90 10.38
C LEU A 98 7.02 0.66 8.90
N VAL A 99 7.92 -0.05 8.22
CA VAL A 99 7.77 -0.42 6.81
C VAL A 99 7.49 -1.91 6.72
N VAL A 100 6.26 -2.27 6.36
CA VAL A 100 5.83 -3.66 6.16
C VAL A 100 6.20 -4.09 4.76
N LEU A 101 7.15 -5.01 4.64
CA LEU A 101 7.77 -5.41 3.38
C LEU A 101 6.98 -6.50 2.66
N ASP A 102 6.41 -7.45 3.41
CA ASP A 102 5.71 -8.58 2.82
C ASP A 102 4.28 -8.21 2.43
N PRO A 103 3.88 -8.39 1.16
CA PRO A 103 2.53 -8.14 0.69
C PRO A 103 1.48 -9.01 1.40
N ASP A 104 1.90 -10.21 1.82
CA ASP A 104 1.04 -11.19 2.49
C ASP A 104 0.98 -11.02 4.01
N CYS A 105 1.64 -10.01 4.57
CA CYS A 105 1.50 -9.65 5.98
C CYS A 105 0.09 -9.09 6.21
N ARG A 106 -0.82 -9.93 6.73
CA ARG A 106 -2.26 -9.67 6.88
C ARG A 106 -2.78 -10.24 8.20
N GLY A 107 -4.06 -9.99 8.48
CA GLY A 107 -4.74 -10.55 9.65
C GLY A 107 -4.06 -10.17 10.96
N ARG A 108 -3.83 -11.17 11.85
CA ARG A 108 -3.32 -10.95 13.21
C ARG A 108 -1.95 -10.27 13.24
N ALA A 109 -1.04 -10.66 12.32
CA ALA A 109 0.30 -10.08 12.26
C ALA A 109 0.24 -8.58 11.93
N LEU A 110 -0.58 -8.22 10.96
CA LEU A 110 -0.77 -6.83 10.58
C LEU A 110 -1.46 -6.02 11.66
N SER A 111 -2.51 -6.57 12.31
CA SER A 111 -3.18 -5.90 13.44
C SER A 111 -2.19 -5.60 14.55
N GLN A 112 -1.32 -6.56 14.91
CA GLN A 112 -0.29 -6.36 15.92
C GLN A 112 0.68 -5.22 15.56
N ILE A 113 1.08 -5.11 14.29
CA ILE A 113 1.97 -4.04 13.82
C ILE A 113 1.26 -2.68 13.95
N LEU A 114 -0.02 -2.61 13.57
CA LEU A 114 -0.80 -1.37 13.62
C LEU A 114 -1.07 -0.92 15.05
N ASP A 115 -1.39 -1.85 15.95
CA ASP A 115 -1.61 -1.54 17.36
C ASP A 115 -0.33 -0.97 18.00
N MET A 116 0.82 -1.59 17.72
CA MET A 116 2.11 -1.10 18.19
C MET A 116 2.48 0.25 17.58
N ALA A 117 2.22 0.45 16.29
CA ALA A 117 2.46 1.72 15.63
C ALA A 117 1.62 2.84 16.25
N ALA A 118 0.34 2.57 16.53
CA ALA A 118 -0.56 3.53 17.17
C ALA A 118 -0.11 3.90 18.59
N GLU A 119 0.36 2.92 19.37
CA GLU A 119 0.85 3.13 20.75
C GLU A 119 2.05 4.08 20.79
N TYR A 120 2.96 3.98 19.80
CA TYR A 120 4.17 4.78 19.71
C TYR A 120 4.06 5.99 18.77
N GLY A 121 2.90 6.24 18.17
CA GLY A 121 2.68 7.34 17.22
C GLY A 121 3.45 7.20 15.91
N LEU A 122 3.70 5.97 15.45
CA LEU A 122 4.48 5.68 14.24
C LEU A 122 3.57 5.56 13.02
N ALA A 123 4.04 6.04 11.86
CA ALA A 123 3.38 5.76 10.59
C ALA A 123 3.61 4.30 10.17
N VAL A 124 2.63 3.68 9.51
CA VAL A 124 2.80 2.35 8.89
C VAL A 124 2.79 2.53 7.39
N LEU A 125 3.87 2.11 6.74
CA LEU A 125 4.13 2.31 5.32
C LEU A 125 4.33 0.97 4.62
N ARG A 126 4.08 0.93 3.32
CA ARG A 126 4.44 -0.18 2.42
C ARG A 126 5.29 0.33 1.24
N PRO A 127 6.23 -0.48 0.75
CA PRO A 127 6.82 -0.23 -0.56
C PRO A 127 5.73 -0.43 -1.64
N PRO A 128 5.78 0.31 -2.77
CA PRO A 128 4.87 0.08 -3.89
C PRO A 128 5.05 -1.33 -4.44
N ALA A 129 3.99 -1.86 -5.08
CA ALA A 129 4.06 -3.17 -5.73
C ALA A 129 5.13 -3.18 -6.81
N MET A 130 6.10 -4.10 -6.69
CA MET A 130 7.32 -4.15 -7.53
C MET A 130 7.10 -4.76 -8.92
N LEU A 131 5.90 -5.30 -9.19
CA LEU A 131 5.56 -5.89 -10.49
C LEU A 131 5.38 -4.78 -11.54
N GLY A 132 6.37 -4.64 -12.43
CA GLY A 132 6.29 -3.75 -13.58
C GLY A 132 6.97 -2.39 -13.45
N MET A 133 7.70 -2.12 -12.36
CA MET A 133 8.45 -0.87 -12.22
C MET A 133 9.69 -0.85 -13.11
N THR A 134 9.84 0.23 -13.87
CA THR A 134 11.08 0.53 -14.60
C THR A 134 12.15 1.04 -13.61
N PRO A 135 13.46 0.83 -13.90
CA PRO A 135 14.55 1.26 -13.01
C PRO A 135 14.61 2.78 -12.72
N ALA A 136 13.82 3.57 -13.45
CA ALA A 136 13.78 5.04 -13.33
C ALA A 136 12.66 5.55 -12.43
N GLU A 137 11.71 4.70 -12.02
CA GLU A 137 10.60 5.12 -11.16
C GLU A 137 11.05 5.25 -9.70
N GLN A 138 10.74 6.40 -9.12
CA GLN A 138 11.04 6.70 -7.71
C GLN A 138 10.19 5.80 -6.81
N VAL A 139 10.83 4.91 -6.05
CA VAL A 139 10.17 4.12 -5.01
C VAL A 139 9.75 5.06 -3.87
N ARG A 140 8.48 5.43 -3.81
CA ARG A 140 7.91 6.18 -2.69
C ARG A 140 7.17 5.22 -1.78
N LEU A 141 7.53 5.24 -0.49
CA LEU A 141 6.76 4.54 0.53
C LEU A 141 5.34 5.10 0.59
N GLN A 142 4.35 4.22 0.61
CA GLN A 142 2.93 4.61 0.64
C GLN A 142 2.34 4.32 2.02
N PRO A 143 1.49 5.21 2.57
CA PRO A 143 0.73 4.92 3.77
C PRO A 143 -0.15 3.68 3.56
N MET A 144 -0.28 2.90 4.62
CA MET A 144 -1.13 1.71 4.58
C MET A 144 -2.59 2.12 4.40
N GLN A 145 -3.27 1.46 3.48
CA GLN A 145 -4.67 1.73 3.12
C GLN A 145 -5.61 0.83 3.95
N PRO A 146 -6.85 1.27 4.27
CA PRO A 146 -7.82 0.43 4.97
C PRO A 146 -8.09 -0.93 4.29
N GLN A 147 -7.98 -1.00 2.97
CA GLN A 147 -8.11 -2.25 2.21
C GLN A 147 -6.99 -3.25 2.48
N ASP A 148 -5.82 -2.81 2.94
CA ASP A 148 -4.73 -3.71 3.33
C ASP A 148 -5.07 -4.51 4.59
N LEU A 149 -6.04 -4.03 5.38
CA LEU A 149 -6.58 -4.71 6.56
C LEU A 149 -7.56 -5.82 6.20
N LEU A 150 -8.17 -5.74 5.01
CA LEU A 150 -9.11 -6.74 4.54
C LEU A 150 -8.34 -7.99 4.15
N ASN A 151 -8.70 -9.11 4.79
CA ASN A 151 -8.04 -10.42 4.60
C ASN A 151 -8.39 -11.06 3.24
N ARG A 152 -8.62 -10.22 2.21
CA ARG A 152 -8.97 -10.64 0.86
C ARG A 152 -7.86 -10.25 -0.11
N PRO A 153 -7.19 -11.23 -0.76
CA PRO A 153 -6.19 -10.93 -1.78
C PRO A 153 -6.86 -10.12 -2.90
N GLN A 154 -6.25 -9.00 -3.26
CA GLN A 154 -6.65 -8.29 -4.47
C GLN A 154 -6.32 -9.20 -5.66
N VAL A 155 -7.31 -9.51 -6.47
CA VAL A 155 -7.10 -10.16 -7.74
C VAL A 155 -6.57 -9.08 -8.70
N PRO A 156 -5.34 -9.22 -9.24
CA PRO A 156 -4.84 -8.26 -10.22
C PRO A 156 -5.77 -8.27 -11.43
N LEU A 157 -6.29 -7.10 -11.77
CA LEU A 157 -7.13 -6.95 -12.97
C LEU A 157 -6.24 -7.14 -14.21
N ASP A 158 -6.70 -7.95 -15.16
CA ASP A 158 -6.08 -8.07 -16.48
C ASP A 158 -6.32 -6.77 -17.28
N GLN A 159 -5.44 -5.80 -17.10
CA GLN A 159 -5.52 -4.51 -17.76
C GLN A 159 -5.57 -4.65 -19.29
N ALA A 160 -4.74 -5.54 -19.84
CA ALA A 160 -4.71 -5.77 -21.29
C ALA A 160 -6.01 -6.41 -21.80
N GLY A 161 -6.65 -7.26 -21.00
CA GLY A 161 -7.98 -7.81 -21.28
C GLY A 161 -9.07 -6.76 -21.24
N LEU A 162 -9.03 -5.86 -20.25
CA LEU A 162 -9.95 -4.73 -20.13
C LEU A 162 -9.80 -3.74 -21.29
N ASP A 163 -8.57 -3.40 -21.69
CA ASP A 163 -8.34 -2.55 -22.85
C ASP A 163 -8.94 -3.14 -24.12
N ARG A 164 -8.72 -4.43 -24.38
CA ARG A 164 -9.32 -5.13 -25.56
C ARG A 164 -10.84 -5.16 -25.52
N LEU A 165 -11.43 -5.20 -24.32
CA LEU A 165 -12.88 -5.25 -24.14
C LEU A 165 -13.55 -3.89 -24.30
N ILE A 166 -12.89 -2.81 -23.86
CA ILE A 166 -13.49 -1.47 -23.66
C ILE A 166 -13.04 -0.47 -24.72
N ASN A 167 -11.74 -0.49 -25.09
CA ASN A 167 -11.16 0.51 -25.96
C ASN A 167 -11.91 0.63 -27.30
N GLN A 168 -12.27 1.87 -27.67
CA GLN A 168 -13.00 2.21 -28.90
C GLN A 168 -14.36 1.48 -29.06
N ARG A 169 -14.97 1.04 -27.95
CA ARG A 169 -16.30 0.42 -27.96
C ARG A 169 -17.34 1.29 -27.26
N SER A 170 -18.59 1.07 -27.59
CA SER A 170 -19.71 1.65 -26.82
C SER A 170 -19.96 0.75 -25.61
N VAL A 171 -19.92 1.34 -24.42
CA VAL A 171 -20.11 0.63 -23.15
C VAL A 171 -21.29 1.22 -22.41
N LEU A 172 -22.23 0.38 -22.00
CA LEU A 172 -23.37 0.75 -21.15
C LEU A 172 -23.06 0.36 -19.70
N VAL A 173 -23.21 1.31 -18.79
CA VAL A 173 -23.18 1.07 -17.34
C VAL A 173 -24.55 1.35 -16.76
N THR A 174 -25.16 0.35 -16.15
CA THR A 174 -26.45 0.47 -15.45
C THR A 174 -26.24 0.65 -13.96
N GLY A 175 -27.15 1.37 -13.29
CA GLY A 175 -27.02 1.66 -11.86
C GLY A 175 -25.84 2.57 -11.55
N VAL A 176 -25.51 3.47 -12.47
CA VAL A 176 -24.31 4.31 -12.42
C VAL A 176 -24.35 5.34 -11.29
N GLY A 177 -25.52 5.69 -10.79
CA GLY A 177 -25.67 6.55 -9.61
C GLY A 177 -25.35 5.88 -8.27
N GLY A 178 -25.21 4.54 -8.26
CA GLY A 178 -24.81 3.77 -7.07
C GLY A 178 -23.30 3.72 -6.86
N THR A 179 -22.88 3.29 -5.67
CA THR A 179 -21.47 3.20 -5.28
C THR A 179 -20.63 2.33 -6.23
N ILE A 180 -21.14 1.17 -6.65
CA ILE A 180 -20.42 0.25 -7.55
C ILE A 180 -20.46 0.78 -8.99
N GLY A 181 -21.63 1.21 -9.47
CA GLY A 181 -21.80 1.67 -10.84
C GLY A 181 -21.00 2.93 -11.15
N SER A 182 -20.93 3.89 -10.22
CA SER A 182 -20.14 5.11 -10.37
C SER A 182 -18.64 4.79 -10.45
N GLU A 183 -18.13 3.91 -9.60
CA GLU A 183 -16.72 3.50 -9.63
C GLU A 183 -16.39 2.72 -10.92
N LEU A 184 -17.29 1.85 -11.35
CA LEU A 184 -17.14 1.14 -12.62
C LEU A 184 -17.08 2.10 -13.82
N ALA A 185 -17.93 3.13 -13.85
CA ALA A 185 -17.92 4.15 -14.90
C ALA A 185 -16.60 4.93 -14.94
N ARG A 186 -16.04 5.29 -13.77
CA ARG A 186 -14.72 5.93 -13.67
C ARG A 186 -13.59 5.04 -14.21
N GLN A 187 -13.62 3.75 -13.87
CA GLN A 187 -12.63 2.81 -14.36
C GLN A 187 -12.73 2.61 -15.87
N ILE A 188 -13.94 2.42 -16.40
CA ILE A 188 -14.17 2.27 -17.84
C ILE A 188 -13.69 3.50 -18.61
N ALA A 189 -13.92 4.71 -18.09
CA ALA A 189 -13.46 5.95 -18.71
C ALA A 189 -11.94 5.98 -18.92
N ARG A 190 -11.15 5.36 -18.07
CA ARG A 190 -9.66 5.29 -18.20
C ARG A 190 -9.20 4.42 -19.38
N HIS A 191 -10.07 3.56 -19.92
CA HIS A 191 -9.77 2.66 -21.05
C HIS A 191 -10.24 3.22 -22.41
N ALA A 192 -10.54 4.55 -22.50
CA ALA A 192 -10.90 5.25 -23.73
C ALA A 192 -12.01 4.56 -24.55
N PRO A 193 -13.22 4.36 -24.01
CA PRO A 193 -14.36 3.89 -24.78
C PRO A 193 -14.73 4.90 -25.88
N ALA A 194 -15.26 4.44 -27.00
CA ALA A 194 -15.80 5.33 -28.04
C ALA A 194 -17.05 6.09 -27.56
N CYS A 195 -17.87 5.44 -26.74
CA CYS A 195 -19.03 6.04 -26.10
C CYS A 195 -19.33 5.35 -24.77
N LEU A 196 -19.56 6.13 -23.72
CA LEU A 196 -19.97 5.64 -22.41
C LEU A 196 -21.45 6.03 -22.17
N VAL A 197 -22.32 5.04 -22.12
CA VAL A 197 -23.75 5.23 -21.83
C VAL A 197 -23.97 5.03 -20.33
N LEU A 198 -24.43 6.10 -19.65
CA LEU A 198 -24.68 6.14 -18.22
C LEU A 198 -26.19 6.00 -18.00
N LEU A 199 -26.63 4.93 -17.35
CA LEU A 199 -28.03 4.65 -17.10
C LEU A 199 -28.31 4.48 -15.61
N ASP A 200 -29.27 5.25 -15.10
CA ASP A 200 -29.81 5.09 -13.74
C ASP A 200 -31.25 5.60 -13.68
N HIS A 201 -31.99 5.16 -12.68
CA HIS A 201 -33.33 5.68 -12.41
C HIS A 201 -33.32 6.97 -11.56
N GLY A 202 -32.21 7.21 -10.83
CA GLY A 202 -32.00 8.40 -9.98
C GLY A 202 -31.37 9.54 -10.75
N GLU A 203 -32.15 10.50 -11.21
CA GLU A 203 -31.70 11.64 -12.04
C GLU A 203 -30.57 12.43 -11.38
N PHE A 204 -30.68 12.72 -10.08
CA PHE A 204 -29.66 13.50 -9.36
C PHE A 204 -28.33 12.79 -9.27
N ALA A 205 -28.33 11.51 -8.93
CA ALA A 205 -27.11 10.71 -8.83
C ALA A 205 -26.46 10.51 -10.21
N LEU A 206 -27.27 10.36 -11.24
CA LEU A 206 -26.83 10.28 -12.63
C LEU A 206 -26.18 11.58 -13.09
N TRP A 207 -26.76 12.71 -12.76
CA TRP A 207 -26.21 14.04 -13.05
C TRP A 207 -24.85 14.24 -12.35
N GLN A 208 -24.73 13.85 -11.08
CA GLN A 208 -23.49 14.00 -10.34
C GLN A 208 -22.31 13.27 -11.00
N ILE A 209 -22.51 12.02 -11.40
CA ILE A 209 -21.46 11.23 -12.05
C ILE A 209 -21.14 11.75 -13.46
N ASP A 210 -22.13 12.28 -14.21
CA ASP A 210 -21.87 12.86 -15.52
C ASP A 210 -21.01 14.13 -15.42
N VAL A 211 -21.30 15.01 -14.45
CA VAL A 211 -20.49 16.21 -14.20
C VAL A 211 -19.05 15.82 -13.81
N GLU A 212 -18.89 14.86 -12.92
CA GLU A 212 -17.58 14.38 -12.51
C GLU A 212 -16.78 13.80 -13.70
N LEU A 213 -17.42 12.98 -14.54
CA LEU A 213 -16.78 12.40 -15.72
C LEU A 213 -16.50 13.46 -16.80
N ALA A 214 -17.28 14.55 -16.86
CA ALA A 214 -16.98 15.68 -17.74
C ALA A 214 -15.68 16.38 -17.38
N GLU A 215 -15.35 16.44 -16.09
CA GLU A 215 -14.13 17.07 -15.59
C GLU A 215 -12.89 16.15 -15.73
N CYS A 216 -13.02 14.86 -15.37
CA CYS A 216 -11.89 13.96 -15.33
C CYS A 216 -11.62 13.21 -16.64
N ALA A 217 -12.58 13.12 -17.56
CA ALA A 217 -12.47 12.46 -18.86
C ALA A 217 -13.24 13.24 -19.96
N PRO A 218 -12.84 14.48 -20.28
CA PRO A 218 -13.59 15.37 -21.19
C PRO A 218 -13.69 14.84 -22.63
N ASP A 219 -12.71 14.06 -23.07
CA ASP A 219 -12.62 13.58 -24.46
C ASP A 219 -13.54 12.40 -24.75
N ILE A 220 -14.21 11.83 -23.74
CA ILE A 220 -15.08 10.67 -23.94
C ILE A 220 -16.50 11.13 -24.28
N THR A 221 -17.04 10.62 -25.37
CA THR A 221 -18.47 10.80 -25.70
C THR A 221 -19.32 10.10 -24.65
N ARG A 222 -20.21 10.85 -23.98
CA ARG A 222 -21.14 10.32 -22.97
C ARG A 222 -22.58 10.47 -23.41
N LYS A 223 -23.40 9.49 -23.05
CA LYS A 223 -24.88 9.55 -23.18
C LYS A 223 -25.49 9.25 -21.82
N VAL A 224 -26.34 10.14 -21.36
CA VAL A 224 -27.01 10.03 -20.06
C VAL A 224 -28.46 9.59 -20.31
N VAL A 225 -28.91 8.52 -19.65
CA VAL A 225 -30.22 7.92 -19.82
C VAL A 225 -30.89 7.72 -18.47
N VAL A 226 -31.96 8.45 -18.19
CA VAL A 226 -32.79 8.22 -17.01
C VAL A 226 -33.79 7.12 -17.34
N ALA A 227 -33.59 5.92 -16.81
CA ALA A 227 -34.47 4.78 -17.01
C ALA A 227 -34.33 3.75 -15.90
N ASP A 228 -35.35 2.95 -15.66
CA ASP A 228 -35.32 1.77 -14.81
C ASP A 228 -35.01 0.54 -15.67
N VAL A 229 -33.99 -0.23 -15.33
CA VAL A 229 -33.58 -1.46 -16.04
C VAL A 229 -34.69 -2.54 -16.03
N ARG A 230 -35.68 -2.41 -15.17
CA ARG A 230 -36.87 -3.29 -15.12
C ARG A 230 -37.91 -2.94 -16.14
N ASP A 231 -37.86 -1.75 -16.72
CA ASP A 231 -38.76 -1.29 -17.77
C ASP A 231 -38.23 -1.73 -19.14
N ALA A 232 -38.67 -2.91 -19.59
CA ALA A 232 -38.22 -3.50 -20.84
C ALA A 232 -38.60 -2.67 -22.07
N GLU A 233 -39.74 -1.95 -22.07
CA GLU A 233 -40.15 -1.10 -23.18
C GLU A 233 -39.20 0.10 -23.32
N ARG A 234 -38.83 0.71 -22.19
CA ARG A 234 -37.94 1.87 -22.17
C ARG A 234 -36.49 1.51 -22.53
N ILE A 235 -36.05 0.31 -22.19
CA ILE A 235 -34.69 -0.14 -22.49
C ILE A 235 -34.53 -0.55 -23.96
N ASN A 236 -35.59 -1.02 -24.60
CA ASN A 236 -35.55 -1.45 -26.01
C ASN A 236 -35.90 -0.32 -27.01
N ALA A 237 -36.30 0.86 -26.54
CA ALA A 237 -36.59 2.02 -27.35
C ALA A 237 -35.34 2.84 -27.67
#